data_0c8bb0f1f2d2d4c9c3eba325f9cf2b9d
#
_entry.id   0c8bb0f1f2d2d4c9c3eba325f9cf2b9d
#
_cell.length_a   1.000
_cell.length_b   1.000
_cell.length_c   1.000
_cell.angle_alpha   90.00
_cell.angle_beta   90.00
_cell.angle_gamma   90.00
#
_symmetry.space_group_name_H-M   'P 1'
#
loop_
_entity.id
_entity.type
_entity.pdbx_description
1 polymer ?
#
loop_
_entity_poly.entity_id
_entity_poly.type
_entity_poly.pdbx_seq_one_letter_code
_entity_poly.pdbx_strand_id
1 'polypeptide(L)'
;MSVATMPTSPDVARQVIAANKRLFDWARDVHIPVIHLLTQYRDVPEIASNPFWRTRAEDPAATRKNVLKHNIAGMPGVQIIPELLDEARDLVVDTKKRYDCFVGTDLDFTLRAHGINTLLITGVNTNSCVLATTTAANVRDYAVIVVKDCVETMDGPALHEAGLLCIKTAFGFVLTTDEVQGLAALRP
;
A
#
# COMPACT_ATOMS: atom_id res chain seq x y z
N MET A 1 3.74 -9.30 -2.49
CA MET A 1 2.67 -9.95 -1.70
C MET A 1 2.62 -11.43 -2.02
N SER A 2 2.82 -12.29 -1.05
CA SER A 2 2.62 -13.73 -1.30
C SER A 2 1.13 -14.01 -1.44
N VAL A 3 0.70 -14.40 -2.62
CA VAL A 3 -0.68 -14.85 -2.90
C VAL A 3 -1.12 -15.98 -1.97
N ALA A 4 -0.16 -16.73 -1.40
CA ALA A 4 -0.41 -17.86 -0.50
C ALA A 4 -0.92 -17.49 0.91
N THR A 5 -0.80 -16.24 1.32
CA THR A 5 -1.20 -15.78 2.66
C THR A 5 -2.46 -14.92 2.68
N MET A 6 -2.99 -14.56 1.52
CA MET A 6 -4.18 -13.71 1.40
C MET A 6 -5.38 -14.51 0.90
N PRO A 7 -6.56 -14.40 1.53
CA PRO A 7 -7.79 -15.04 1.04
C PRO A 7 -8.39 -14.32 -0.17
N THR A 8 -7.59 -13.62 -0.95
CA THR A 8 -8.00 -12.97 -2.18
C THR A 8 -7.95 -13.97 -3.34
N SER A 9 -8.94 -13.92 -4.22
CA SER A 9 -8.95 -14.75 -5.44
C SER A 9 -7.65 -14.54 -6.24
N PRO A 10 -7.00 -15.61 -6.73
CA PRO A 10 -5.82 -15.49 -7.59
C PRO A 10 -6.05 -14.61 -8.83
N ASP A 11 -7.27 -14.57 -9.35
CA ASP A 11 -7.62 -13.72 -10.50
C ASP A 11 -7.60 -12.24 -10.13
N VAL A 12 -8.21 -11.88 -9.02
CA VAL A 12 -8.19 -10.51 -8.49
C VAL A 12 -6.75 -10.07 -8.19
N ALA A 13 -5.95 -10.94 -7.58
CA ALA A 13 -4.55 -10.65 -7.31
C ALA A 13 -3.78 -10.35 -8.61
N ARG A 14 -3.97 -11.17 -9.66
CA ARG A 14 -3.35 -10.94 -10.98
C ARG A 14 -3.78 -9.62 -11.61
N GLN A 15 -5.08 -9.27 -11.53
CA GLN A 15 -5.60 -8.00 -12.07
C GLN A 15 -4.96 -6.79 -11.37
N VAL A 16 -4.89 -6.81 -10.04
CA VAL A 16 -4.27 -5.72 -9.27
C VAL A 16 -2.77 -5.61 -9.56
N ILE A 17 -2.06 -6.73 -9.67
CA ILE A 17 -0.64 -6.73 -10.05
C ILE A 17 -0.45 -6.14 -11.44
N ALA A 18 -1.24 -6.55 -12.43
CA ALA A 18 -1.16 -6.04 -13.79
C ALA A 18 -1.45 -4.52 -13.85
N ALA A 19 -2.46 -4.05 -13.11
CA ALA A 19 -2.78 -2.63 -13.03
C ALA A 19 -1.64 -1.82 -12.39
N ASN A 20 -1.07 -2.31 -11.27
CA ASN A 20 0.09 -1.68 -10.64
C ASN A 20 1.30 -1.65 -11.59
N LYS A 21 1.57 -2.74 -12.30
CA LYS A 21 2.67 -2.76 -13.28
C LYS A 21 2.48 -1.69 -14.35
N ARG A 22 1.30 -1.59 -14.94
CA ARG A 22 0.98 -0.56 -15.94
C ARG A 22 1.19 0.86 -15.40
N LEU A 23 0.72 1.13 -14.17
CA LEU A 23 0.88 2.43 -13.52
C LEU A 23 2.36 2.74 -13.24
N PHE A 24 3.13 1.77 -12.72
CA PHE A 24 4.53 1.97 -12.36
C PHE A 24 5.41 2.15 -13.59
N ASP A 25 5.19 1.38 -14.65
CA ASP A 25 5.93 1.55 -15.91
C ASP A 25 5.70 2.96 -16.47
N TRP A 26 4.44 3.41 -16.53
CA TRP A 26 4.11 4.77 -16.93
C TRP A 26 4.74 5.84 -16.01
N ALA A 27 4.66 5.66 -14.69
CA ALA A 27 5.24 6.61 -13.72
C ALA A 27 6.75 6.78 -13.94
N ARG A 28 7.47 5.67 -14.17
CA ARG A 28 8.91 5.69 -14.49
C ARG A 28 9.21 6.40 -15.79
N ASP A 29 8.37 6.20 -16.82
CA ASP A 29 8.54 6.84 -18.14
C ASP A 29 8.35 8.36 -18.09
N VAL A 30 7.48 8.85 -17.18
CA VAL A 30 7.24 10.28 -16.96
C VAL A 30 8.01 10.85 -15.78
N HIS A 31 9.01 10.11 -15.27
CA HIS A 31 9.90 10.48 -14.16
C HIS A 31 9.19 10.76 -12.83
N ILE A 32 8.07 10.09 -12.56
CA ILE A 32 7.45 10.05 -11.23
C ILE A 32 8.13 8.94 -10.42
N PRO A 33 8.73 9.24 -9.26
CA PRO A 33 9.39 8.24 -8.45
C PRO A 33 8.42 7.15 -7.95
N VAL A 34 8.84 5.89 -8.05
CA VAL A 34 8.13 4.75 -7.43
C VAL A 34 8.81 4.42 -6.11
N ILE A 35 8.02 4.36 -5.04
CA ILE A 35 8.50 4.07 -3.69
C ILE A 35 7.74 2.85 -3.16
N HIS A 36 8.45 1.75 -2.95
CA HIS A 36 7.90 0.54 -2.37
C HIS A 36 7.93 0.61 -0.84
N LEU A 37 6.80 0.31 -0.21
CA LEU A 37 6.64 0.35 1.23
C LEU A 37 6.47 -1.08 1.76
N LEU A 38 7.51 -1.62 2.41
CA LEU A 38 7.51 -2.98 2.91
C LEU A 38 7.14 -3.03 4.38
N THR A 39 6.07 -3.77 4.69
CA THR A 39 5.74 -4.11 6.07
C THR A 39 6.55 -5.33 6.48
N GLN A 40 7.53 -5.15 7.37
CA GLN A 40 8.31 -6.26 7.91
C GLN A 40 8.63 -6.08 9.39
N TYR A 41 8.75 -7.19 10.09
CA TYR A 41 9.06 -7.27 11.51
C TYR A 41 10.30 -8.13 11.72
N ARG A 42 11.10 -7.82 12.73
CA ARG A 42 12.27 -8.63 13.08
C ARG A 42 11.86 -9.96 13.72
N ASP A 43 10.78 -9.92 14.50
CA ASP A 43 10.30 -11.07 15.27
C ASP A 43 8.80 -10.96 15.61
N VAL A 44 8.26 -12.03 16.21
CA VAL A 44 6.87 -12.08 16.67
C VAL A 44 6.56 -11.06 17.78
N PRO A 45 7.44 -10.81 18.78
CA PRO A 45 7.23 -9.76 19.78
C PRO A 45 6.97 -8.38 19.20
N GLU A 46 7.61 -7.98 18.10
CA GLU A 46 7.33 -6.69 17.44
C GLU A 46 5.89 -6.62 16.90
N ILE A 47 5.35 -7.72 16.40
CA ILE A 47 3.94 -7.79 15.95
C ILE A 47 3.01 -7.76 17.17
N ALA A 48 3.26 -8.63 18.15
CA ALA A 48 2.43 -8.83 19.32
C ALA A 48 2.50 -7.67 20.35
N SER A 49 3.45 -6.75 20.18
CA SER A 49 3.51 -5.52 20.99
C SER A 49 2.25 -4.66 20.85
N ASN A 50 1.54 -4.77 19.72
CA ASN A 50 0.22 -4.18 19.56
C ASN A 50 -0.84 -5.14 20.14
N PRO A 51 -1.63 -4.71 21.16
CA PRO A 51 -2.64 -5.56 21.80
C PRO A 51 -3.69 -6.10 20.83
N PHE A 52 -4.10 -5.30 19.85
CA PHE A 52 -5.08 -5.72 18.84
C PHE A 52 -4.55 -6.90 18.01
N TRP A 53 -3.29 -6.84 17.54
CA TRP A 53 -2.69 -7.92 16.77
C TRP A 53 -2.53 -9.21 17.57
N ARG A 54 -2.13 -9.08 18.84
CA ARG A 54 -2.03 -10.21 19.75
C ARG A 54 -3.39 -10.91 19.93
N THR A 55 -4.43 -10.16 20.22
CA THR A 55 -5.78 -10.69 20.39
C THR A 55 -6.32 -11.31 19.10
N ARG A 56 -6.09 -10.66 17.96
CA ARG A 56 -6.54 -11.18 16.64
C ARG A 56 -5.84 -12.48 16.24
N ALA A 57 -4.61 -12.70 16.68
CA ALA A 57 -3.88 -13.95 16.40
C ALA A 57 -4.56 -15.18 17.06
N GLU A 58 -5.25 -14.95 18.17
CA GLU A 58 -5.93 -15.98 18.98
C GLU A 58 -7.39 -16.16 18.55
N ASP A 59 -7.96 -15.25 17.77
CA ASP A 59 -9.36 -15.25 17.36
C ASP A 59 -9.57 -16.20 16.14
N PRO A 60 -10.30 -17.32 16.32
CA PRO A 60 -10.56 -18.25 15.22
C PRO A 60 -11.44 -17.66 14.12
N ALA A 61 -12.22 -16.61 14.41
CA ALA A 61 -13.07 -15.90 13.45
C ALA A 61 -12.32 -14.81 12.67
N ALA A 62 -11.08 -14.51 13.01
CA ALA A 62 -10.31 -13.49 12.31
C ALA A 62 -10.16 -13.81 10.82
N THR A 63 -10.44 -12.82 9.95
CA THR A 63 -10.26 -12.93 8.50
C THR A 63 -8.79 -13.02 8.14
N ARG A 64 -7.92 -12.32 8.87
CA ARG A 64 -6.47 -12.29 8.68
C ARG A 64 -5.81 -13.38 9.51
N LYS A 65 -5.65 -14.55 8.90
CA LYS A 65 -4.95 -15.69 9.53
C LYS A 65 -3.44 -15.45 9.58
N ASN A 66 -2.77 -16.13 10.49
CA ASN A 66 -1.31 -16.13 10.63
C ASN A 66 -0.69 -14.74 10.87
N VAL A 67 -1.43 -13.82 11.47
CA VAL A 67 -0.95 -12.46 11.74
C VAL A 67 0.40 -12.41 12.45
N LEU A 68 0.72 -13.37 13.31
CA LEU A 68 2.02 -13.47 14.01
C LEU A 68 3.12 -14.15 13.17
N LYS A 69 2.85 -14.58 11.96
CA LYS A 69 3.83 -15.29 11.12
C LYS A 69 4.09 -14.59 9.79
N HIS A 70 3.20 -13.70 9.37
CA HIS A 70 3.39 -12.97 8.13
C HIS A 70 4.34 -11.77 8.34
N ASN A 71 4.98 -11.36 7.29
CA ASN A 71 5.85 -10.18 7.25
C ASN A 71 7.05 -10.23 8.22
N ILE A 72 7.54 -11.41 8.56
CA ILE A 72 8.82 -11.55 9.26
C ILE A 72 9.96 -11.36 8.26
N ALA A 73 10.94 -10.53 8.62
CA ALA A 73 12.11 -10.21 7.80
C ALA A 73 12.81 -11.49 7.30
N GLY A 74 13.22 -11.49 6.05
CA GLY A 74 13.85 -12.63 5.40
C GLY A 74 12.89 -13.72 4.90
N MET A 75 11.60 -13.64 5.22
CA MET A 75 10.61 -14.59 4.70
C MET A 75 10.13 -14.19 3.30
N PRO A 76 9.75 -15.17 2.44
CA PRO A 76 9.27 -14.86 1.08
C PRO A 76 8.07 -13.91 1.04
N GLY A 77 7.24 -13.90 2.09
CA GLY A 77 6.04 -13.06 2.17
C GLY A 77 6.29 -11.55 2.26
N VAL A 78 7.52 -11.12 2.58
CA VAL A 78 7.88 -9.69 2.65
C VAL A 78 8.56 -9.18 1.38
N GLN A 79 8.85 -10.05 0.43
CA GLN A 79 9.51 -9.64 -0.81
C GLN A 79 8.55 -8.82 -1.69
N ILE A 80 9.10 -7.81 -2.35
CA ILE A 80 8.38 -7.11 -3.42
C ILE A 80 8.16 -8.11 -4.56
N ILE A 81 7.01 -8.04 -5.20
CA ILE A 81 6.70 -8.86 -6.37
C ILE A 81 7.71 -8.49 -7.48
N PRO A 82 8.51 -9.44 -7.99
CA PRO A 82 9.63 -9.11 -8.88
C PRO A 82 9.23 -8.32 -10.12
N GLU A 83 8.05 -8.58 -10.68
CA GLU A 83 7.55 -7.88 -11.87
C GLU A 83 7.14 -6.42 -11.62
N LEU A 84 7.05 -6.01 -10.35
CA LEU A 84 6.73 -4.63 -9.95
C LEU A 84 7.96 -3.80 -9.57
N LEU A 85 9.10 -4.43 -9.30
CA LEU A 85 10.32 -3.77 -8.84
C LEU A 85 11.27 -3.47 -10.01
N ASP A 86 11.78 -2.25 -10.06
CA ASP A 86 12.96 -1.87 -10.83
C ASP A 86 14.05 -1.42 -9.85
N GLU A 87 14.98 -2.33 -9.54
CA GLU A 87 16.04 -2.09 -8.55
C GLU A 87 16.94 -0.88 -8.87
N ALA A 88 17.01 -0.47 -10.14
CA ALA A 88 17.84 0.65 -10.57
C ALA A 88 17.15 2.01 -10.42
N ARG A 89 15.81 2.04 -10.40
CA ARG A 89 15.03 3.29 -10.44
C ARG A 89 14.14 3.51 -9.22
N ASP A 90 13.73 2.44 -8.54
CA ASP A 90 12.75 2.53 -7.46
C ASP A 90 13.41 2.73 -6.10
N LEU A 91 12.71 3.43 -5.22
CA LEU A 91 13.08 3.54 -3.81
C LEU A 91 12.35 2.49 -2.98
N VAL A 92 12.97 2.08 -1.87
CA VAL A 92 12.38 1.11 -0.95
C VAL A 92 12.44 1.64 0.47
N VAL A 93 11.29 1.72 1.14
CA VAL A 93 11.16 1.97 2.57
C VAL A 93 10.76 0.65 3.24
N ASP A 94 11.68 0.00 3.91
CA ASP A 94 11.54 -1.35 4.46
C ASP A 94 11.34 -1.38 5.99
N THR A 95 11.23 -0.22 6.61
CA THR A 95 11.12 -0.08 8.08
C THR A 95 9.68 -0.03 8.59
N LYS A 96 8.68 -0.09 7.71
CA LYS A 96 7.27 0.01 8.08
C LYS A 96 6.82 -1.13 9.00
N LYS A 97 6.17 -0.77 10.12
CA LYS A 97 5.67 -1.71 11.13
C LYS A 97 4.16 -1.65 11.34
N ARG A 98 3.48 -0.59 10.91
CA ARG A 98 2.06 -0.34 11.17
C ARG A 98 1.34 0.01 9.87
N TYR A 99 0.03 0.18 9.92
CA TYR A 99 -0.78 0.51 8.74
C TYR A 99 -0.39 1.83 8.11
N ASP A 100 -0.19 2.86 8.93
CA ASP A 100 0.35 4.14 8.49
C ASP A 100 1.83 3.98 8.11
N CYS A 101 2.14 4.32 6.86
CA CYS A 101 3.49 4.19 6.31
C CYS A 101 4.45 5.29 6.79
N PHE A 102 3.98 6.35 7.42
CA PHE A 102 4.81 7.42 7.97
C PHE A 102 5.32 7.11 9.38
N VAL A 103 4.62 6.23 10.12
CA VAL A 103 4.97 5.94 11.51
C VAL A 103 6.24 5.09 11.60
N GLY A 104 7.29 5.67 12.15
CA GLY A 104 8.56 4.99 12.40
C GLY A 104 9.36 4.65 11.15
N THR A 105 9.11 5.36 10.05
CA THR A 105 9.84 5.23 8.78
C THR A 105 10.48 6.56 8.40
N ASP A 106 11.34 6.54 7.41
CA ASP A 106 11.91 7.73 6.77
C ASP A 106 11.09 8.25 5.58
N LEU A 107 9.86 7.76 5.38
CA LEU A 107 9.03 8.11 4.22
C LEU A 107 8.82 9.62 4.10
N ASP A 108 8.43 10.32 5.18
CA ASP A 108 8.19 11.77 5.13
C ASP A 108 9.46 12.54 4.76
N PHE A 109 10.61 12.14 5.34
CA PHE A 109 11.91 12.71 4.99
C PHE A 109 12.22 12.50 3.50
N THR A 110 12.05 11.29 3.01
CA THR A 110 12.29 10.94 1.61
C THR A 110 11.43 11.76 0.66
N LEU A 111 10.12 11.85 0.93
CA LEU A 111 9.20 12.63 0.11
C LEU A 111 9.58 14.11 0.06
N ARG A 112 9.88 14.72 1.20
CA ARG A 112 10.29 16.13 1.28
C ARG A 112 11.64 16.39 0.63
N ALA A 113 12.59 15.50 0.80
CA ALA A 113 13.91 15.61 0.18
C ALA A 113 13.85 15.60 -1.36
N HIS A 114 12.88 14.91 -1.91
CA HIS A 114 12.59 14.87 -3.35
C HIS A 114 11.58 15.92 -3.82
N GLY A 115 11.14 16.84 -2.96
CA GLY A 115 10.17 17.89 -3.31
C GLY A 115 8.78 17.36 -3.67
N ILE A 116 8.42 16.16 -3.22
CA ILE A 116 7.14 15.51 -3.52
C ILE A 116 6.05 16.11 -2.63
N ASN A 117 4.98 16.58 -3.23
CA ASN A 117 3.80 17.12 -2.54
C ASN A 117 2.48 16.40 -2.90
N THR A 118 2.53 15.48 -3.85
CA THR A 118 1.37 14.73 -4.33
C THR A 118 1.70 13.26 -4.38
N LEU A 119 0.82 12.41 -3.85
CA LEU A 119 1.02 10.97 -3.75
C LEU A 119 -0.02 10.21 -4.55
N LEU A 120 0.44 9.29 -5.40
CA LEU A 120 -0.39 8.23 -5.97
C LEU A 120 -0.26 7.00 -5.06
N ILE A 121 -1.31 6.66 -4.34
CA ILE A 121 -1.30 5.55 -3.39
C ILE A 121 -1.90 4.31 -4.02
N THR A 122 -1.18 3.19 -3.92
CA THR A 122 -1.56 1.87 -4.45
C THR A 122 -1.31 0.77 -3.42
N GLY A 123 -1.69 -0.45 -3.75
CA GLY A 123 -1.39 -1.65 -2.97
C GLY A 123 -2.53 -2.11 -2.07
N VAL A 124 -2.21 -2.71 -0.96
CA VAL A 124 -3.17 -3.41 -0.10
C VAL A 124 -2.88 -3.18 1.39
N ASN A 125 -3.88 -3.24 2.22
CA ASN A 125 -5.33 -3.41 1.95
C ASN A 125 -6.01 -2.06 1.96
N THR A 126 -7.03 -1.86 1.11
CA THR A 126 -7.75 -0.60 0.92
C THR A 126 -8.26 -0.03 2.25
N ASN A 127 -8.93 -0.85 3.06
CA ASN A 127 -9.56 -0.48 4.33
C ASN A 127 -8.58 -0.39 5.52
N SER A 128 -7.29 -0.57 5.31
CA SER A 128 -6.30 -0.53 6.39
C SER A 128 -5.03 0.25 5.99
N CYS A 129 -4.01 -0.37 5.39
CA CYS A 129 -2.76 0.35 5.07
C CYS A 129 -2.99 1.52 4.11
N VAL A 130 -3.81 1.33 3.07
CA VAL A 130 -4.12 2.38 2.10
C VAL A 130 -4.88 3.52 2.79
N LEU A 131 -5.98 3.23 3.48
CA LEU A 131 -6.77 4.24 4.21
C LEU A 131 -5.94 4.96 5.27
N ALA A 132 -5.20 4.23 6.11
CA ALA A 132 -4.39 4.82 7.17
C ALA A 132 -3.28 5.74 6.60
N THR A 133 -2.58 5.29 5.55
CA THR A 133 -1.54 6.09 4.91
C THR A 133 -2.12 7.30 4.19
N THR A 134 -3.26 7.17 3.53
CA THR A 134 -3.98 8.28 2.89
C THR A 134 -4.36 9.34 3.92
N THR A 135 -4.94 8.94 5.04
CA THR A 135 -5.29 9.85 6.15
C THR A 135 -4.04 10.55 6.70
N ALA A 136 -2.98 9.78 6.94
CA ALA A 136 -1.72 10.30 7.47
C ALA A 136 -1.02 11.25 6.50
N ALA A 137 -1.09 11.01 5.20
CA ALA A 137 -0.59 11.90 4.16
C ALA A 137 -1.39 13.20 4.09
N ASN A 138 -2.72 13.10 4.10
CA ASN A 138 -3.61 14.26 4.07
C ASN A 138 -3.33 15.23 5.23
N VAL A 139 -3.23 14.73 6.47
CA VAL A 139 -2.95 15.58 7.64
C VAL A 139 -1.50 16.12 7.70
N ARG A 140 -0.64 15.71 6.75
CA ARG A 140 0.70 16.25 6.52
C ARG A 140 0.77 17.19 5.31
N ASP A 141 -0.39 17.61 4.80
CA ASP A 141 -0.56 18.50 3.64
C ASP A 141 -0.05 17.94 2.30
N TYR A 142 -0.01 16.60 2.16
CA TYR A 142 0.15 15.99 0.85
C TYR A 142 -1.19 15.95 0.11
N ALA A 143 -1.19 16.28 -1.18
CA ALA A 143 -2.30 15.93 -2.06
C ALA A 143 -2.28 14.41 -2.30
N VAL A 144 -3.43 13.75 -2.15
CA VAL A 144 -3.51 12.29 -2.23
C VAL A 144 -4.49 11.85 -3.30
N ILE A 145 -4.05 10.95 -4.15
CA ILE A 145 -4.86 10.22 -5.12
C ILE A 145 -4.69 8.72 -4.84
N VAL A 146 -5.76 8.05 -4.49
CA VAL A 146 -5.78 6.58 -4.45
C VAL A 146 -6.18 6.07 -5.82
N VAL A 147 -5.33 5.23 -6.42
CA VAL A 147 -5.57 4.66 -7.75
C VAL A 147 -6.39 3.38 -7.59
N LYS A 148 -7.71 3.47 -7.82
CA LYS A 148 -8.68 2.46 -7.40
C LYS A 148 -8.52 1.08 -8.04
N ASP A 149 -8.05 1.01 -9.28
CA ASP A 149 -7.75 -0.25 -9.98
C ASP A 149 -6.39 -0.86 -9.55
N CYS A 150 -5.59 -0.11 -8.76
CA CYS A 150 -4.31 -0.54 -8.20
C CYS A 150 -4.38 -0.87 -6.70
N VAL A 151 -5.57 -0.86 -6.10
CA VAL A 151 -5.77 -1.21 -4.68
C VAL A 151 -6.78 -2.34 -4.52
N GLU A 152 -6.65 -3.12 -3.44
CA GLU A 152 -7.57 -4.21 -3.11
C GLU A 152 -7.51 -4.53 -1.61
N THR A 153 -8.46 -5.32 -1.11
CA THR A 153 -8.44 -5.83 0.25
C THR A 153 -8.79 -7.32 0.33
N MET A 154 -8.17 -8.01 1.28
CA MET A 154 -8.53 -9.38 1.65
C MET A 154 -9.79 -9.46 2.52
N ASP A 155 -10.28 -8.33 3.02
CA ASP A 155 -11.39 -8.28 3.97
C ASP A 155 -12.77 -8.23 3.27
N GLY A 156 -12.80 -8.36 1.94
CA GLY A 156 -14.00 -8.47 1.11
C GLY A 156 -14.46 -7.15 0.50
N PRO A 157 -15.35 -7.24 -0.52
CA PRO A 157 -15.70 -6.09 -1.35
C PRO A 157 -16.42 -4.97 -0.58
N ALA A 158 -17.22 -5.30 0.42
CA ALA A 158 -17.90 -4.30 1.23
C ALA A 158 -16.93 -3.37 1.97
N LEU A 159 -15.80 -3.91 2.50
CA LEU A 159 -14.78 -3.11 3.18
C LEU A 159 -13.87 -2.41 2.19
N HIS A 160 -13.67 -2.96 0.99
CA HIS A 160 -13.01 -2.28 -0.11
C HIS A 160 -13.76 -0.99 -0.49
N GLU A 161 -15.04 -1.10 -0.80
CA GLU A 161 -15.88 0.04 -1.19
C GLU A 161 -16.03 1.07 -0.06
N ALA A 162 -16.21 0.62 1.18
CA ALA A 162 -16.26 1.51 2.34
C ALA A 162 -14.95 2.29 2.51
N GLY A 163 -13.80 1.65 2.34
CA GLY A 163 -12.49 2.30 2.38
C GLY A 163 -12.33 3.37 1.30
N LEU A 164 -12.70 3.05 0.05
CA LEU A 164 -12.66 4.01 -1.06
C LEU A 164 -13.63 5.18 -0.83
N LEU A 165 -14.83 4.91 -0.29
CA LEU A 165 -15.81 5.95 0.03
C LEU A 165 -15.28 6.91 1.11
N CYS A 166 -14.69 6.38 2.20
CA CYS A 166 -14.06 7.20 3.23
C CYS A 166 -12.97 8.10 2.65
N ILE A 167 -12.09 7.53 1.79
CA ILE A 167 -11.03 8.29 1.15
C ILE A 167 -11.59 9.41 0.28
N LYS A 168 -12.52 9.07 -0.61
CA LYS A 168 -13.12 10.03 -1.54
C LYS A 168 -13.86 11.17 -0.85
N THR A 169 -14.45 10.88 0.31
CA THR A 169 -15.27 11.86 1.04
C THR A 169 -14.43 12.83 1.87
N ALA A 170 -13.29 12.38 2.44
CA ALA A 170 -12.61 13.16 3.46
C ALA A 170 -11.09 13.33 3.28
N PHE A 171 -10.40 12.46 2.53
CA PHE A 171 -8.93 12.41 2.62
C PHE A 171 -8.19 12.59 1.30
N GLY A 172 -8.85 12.41 0.15
CA GLY A 172 -8.18 12.52 -1.13
C GLY A 172 -9.08 12.18 -2.31
N PHE A 173 -8.47 12.07 -3.48
CA PHE A 173 -9.17 11.68 -4.69
C PHE A 173 -9.09 10.16 -4.89
N VAL A 174 -10.09 9.61 -5.57
CA VAL A 174 -10.12 8.18 -5.98
C VAL A 174 -10.30 8.16 -7.49
N LEU A 175 -9.25 7.79 -8.21
CA LEU A 175 -9.19 7.80 -9.67
C LEU A 175 -8.71 6.45 -10.20
N THR A 176 -8.98 6.15 -11.45
CA THR A 176 -8.36 5.03 -12.18
C THR A 176 -6.98 5.39 -12.69
N THR A 177 -6.21 4.39 -13.11
CA THR A 177 -4.94 4.61 -13.81
C THR A 177 -5.13 5.49 -15.06
N ASP A 178 -6.17 5.25 -15.85
CA ASP A 178 -6.44 6.03 -17.07
C ASP A 178 -6.76 7.50 -16.77
N GLU A 179 -7.54 7.75 -15.72
CA GLU A 179 -7.84 9.12 -15.25
C GLU A 179 -6.58 9.84 -14.77
N VAL A 180 -5.71 9.15 -14.02
CA VAL A 180 -4.42 9.72 -13.56
C VAL A 180 -3.51 10.06 -14.74
N GLN A 181 -3.38 9.15 -15.70
CA GLN A 181 -2.58 9.38 -16.91
C GLN A 181 -3.14 10.54 -17.74
N GLY A 182 -4.46 10.66 -17.84
CA GLY A 182 -5.14 11.76 -18.50
C GLY A 182 -4.84 13.13 -17.85
N LEU A 183 -4.81 13.20 -16.53
CA LEU A 183 -4.45 14.43 -15.81
C LEU A 183 -3.01 14.87 -16.06
N ALA A 184 -2.07 13.93 -16.11
CA ALA A 184 -0.67 14.23 -16.39
C ALA A 184 -0.44 14.74 -17.82
N ALA A 185 -1.25 14.28 -18.79
CA ALA A 185 -1.18 14.75 -20.17
C ALA A 185 -1.65 16.23 -20.34
N LEU A 186 -2.35 16.79 -19.35
CA LEU A 186 -2.82 18.20 -19.37
C LEU A 186 -1.81 19.19 -18.79
N ARG A 187 -0.62 18.74 -18.36
CA ARG A 187 0.44 19.63 -17.89
C ARG A 187 1.03 20.39 -19.08
N PRO A 188 1.10 21.72 -19.03
CA PRO A 188 1.76 22.53 -20.06
C PRO A 188 3.26 22.27 -20.10
#